data_e8d5ab4a5277d3d9b91ee12907226a0e
#
_entry.id   e8d5ab4a5277d3d9b91ee12907226a0e
#
_cell.length_a   1.000
_cell.length_b   1.000
_cell.length_c   1.000
_cell.angle_alpha   90.00
_cell.angle_beta   90.00
_cell.angle_gamma   90.00
#
_symmetry.space_group_name_H-M   'P 1'
#
loop_
_entity.id
_entity.type
_entity.pdbx_description
1 polymer ?
#
loop_
_entity_poly.entity_id
_entity_poly.type
_entity_poly.pdbx_seq_one_letter_code
_entity_poly.pdbx_strand_id
1 'polypeptide(L)'
;MNKLTEVAKRDIQDLFNCGITLPDGSTGHVSWAGRLEDADFLARLYNLASMPSYDHRYRNADRDIRCHVGWGDWESNWVFTDGRFDLLHSTDEQFFRFLCEVFHPAVTRNSVEDPASPEMYMLKEIQKIIRSEGYELYETKRMANRPVFSWREVGPIHAIQQQAEALKQVFTSDYLRTQIDQMQQSVDNNPTDAIGKAKELIESCCKTILEDKNVTVDEGWEIPRLLKETMAVVDVLPTGLQNAIVEDAVKKLLGNLSQMPYQLATIRNKMGTGHGKSDSFIGLESRHAKLAVGSASTLCWFLWESHKEQHEKEQTTPS
;
A
#
# COMPACT_ATOMS: atom_id res chain seq x y z
N MET A 1 -16.59 -1.36 14.65
CA MET A 1 -15.73 -0.62 15.60
C MET A 1 -14.90 0.32 14.73
N ASN A 2 -14.97 1.64 14.99
CA ASN A 2 -14.15 2.58 14.23
C ASN A 2 -12.69 2.36 14.57
N LYS A 3 -11.84 2.24 13.54
CA LYS A 3 -10.38 2.08 13.68
C LYS A 3 -9.65 3.34 13.27
N LEU A 4 -10.23 4.14 12.36
CA LEU A 4 -9.70 5.44 11.97
C LEU A 4 -9.84 6.40 13.15
N THR A 5 -8.73 6.93 13.64
CA THR A 5 -8.70 7.80 14.80
C THR A 5 -9.33 9.17 14.48
N GLU A 6 -9.89 9.83 15.51
CA GLU A 6 -10.38 11.20 15.38
C GLU A 6 -9.26 12.17 15.01
N VAL A 7 -8.04 11.91 15.46
CA VAL A 7 -6.85 12.68 15.11
C VAL A 7 -6.61 12.64 13.60
N ALA A 8 -6.60 11.45 13.00
CA ALA A 8 -6.44 11.31 11.55
C ALA A 8 -7.55 12.02 10.75
N LYS A 9 -8.80 11.99 11.24
CA LYS A 9 -9.90 12.73 10.61
C LYS A 9 -9.72 14.25 10.73
N ARG A 10 -9.19 14.75 11.85
CA ARG A 10 -8.86 16.18 12.05
C ARG A 10 -7.68 16.60 11.16
N ASP A 11 -6.63 15.79 11.06
CA ASP A 11 -5.51 16.06 10.17
C ASP A 11 -5.99 16.19 8.71
N ILE A 12 -6.91 15.32 8.29
CA ILE A 12 -7.53 15.41 6.95
C ILE A 12 -8.39 16.67 6.81
N GLN A 13 -9.18 17.04 7.82
CA GLN A 13 -9.91 18.31 7.83
C GLN A 13 -8.96 19.50 7.67
N ASP A 14 -7.84 19.49 8.37
CA ASP A 14 -6.84 20.57 8.30
C ASP A 14 -6.23 20.69 6.91
N LEU A 15 -6.04 19.61 6.16
CA LEU A 15 -5.65 19.68 4.76
C LEU A 15 -6.65 20.45 3.90
N PHE A 16 -7.96 20.29 4.14
CA PHE A 16 -8.99 21.07 3.45
C PHE A 16 -9.02 22.53 3.92
N ASN A 17 -8.76 22.81 5.20
CA ASN A 17 -8.78 24.14 5.76
C ASN A 17 -7.54 24.97 5.37
N CYS A 18 -6.36 24.38 5.50
CA CYS A 18 -5.08 25.07 5.31
C CYS A 18 -4.50 24.91 3.91
N GLY A 19 -4.99 23.94 3.13
CA GLY A 19 -4.41 23.56 1.85
C GLY A 19 -3.17 22.66 2.00
N ILE A 20 -2.52 22.38 0.88
CA ILE A 20 -1.35 21.52 0.76
C ILE A 20 -0.19 22.27 0.14
N THR A 21 1.03 21.91 0.50
CA THR A 21 2.23 22.47 -0.13
C THR A 21 2.49 21.78 -1.48
N LEU A 22 2.57 22.57 -2.55
CA LEU A 22 2.91 22.10 -3.88
C LEU A 22 4.44 22.08 -4.09
N PRO A 23 4.98 21.40 -5.12
CA PRO A 23 6.43 21.30 -5.36
C PRO A 23 7.13 22.63 -5.61
N ASP A 24 6.42 23.64 -6.09
CA ASP A 24 6.93 25.00 -6.30
C ASP A 24 6.93 25.86 -5.02
N GLY A 25 6.53 25.27 -3.88
CA GLY A 25 6.42 25.93 -2.60
C GLY A 25 5.14 26.74 -2.39
N SER A 26 4.24 26.79 -3.37
CA SER A 26 2.93 27.43 -3.23
C SER A 26 1.95 26.56 -2.45
N THR A 27 0.85 27.17 -1.99
CA THR A 27 -0.25 26.44 -1.33
C THR A 27 -1.35 26.14 -2.32
N GLY A 28 -1.65 24.86 -2.49
CA GLY A 28 -2.78 24.39 -3.28
C GLY A 28 -4.01 24.16 -2.39
N HIS A 29 -5.17 24.64 -2.82
CA HIS A 29 -6.45 24.42 -2.14
C HIS A 29 -7.36 23.52 -2.98
N VAL A 30 -8.00 22.57 -2.33
CA VAL A 30 -8.97 21.66 -2.94
C VAL A 30 -10.30 21.81 -2.20
N SER A 31 -11.37 22.15 -2.94
CA SER A 31 -12.71 22.14 -2.37
C SER A 31 -13.22 20.70 -2.28
N TRP A 32 -13.79 20.32 -1.15
CA TRP A 32 -14.42 19.01 -0.97
C TRP A 32 -15.63 18.79 -1.92
N ALA A 33 -16.37 19.84 -2.26
CA ALA A 33 -17.46 19.78 -3.23
C ALA A 33 -16.96 19.90 -4.70
N GLY A 34 -15.69 20.26 -4.90
CA GLY A 34 -15.04 20.36 -6.20
C GLY A 34 -15.69 21.37 -7.13
N ARG A 35 -16.32 20.88 -8.22
CA ARG A 35 -17.05 21.68 -9.21
C ARG A 35 -18.57 21.71 -8.98
N LEU A 36 -19.06 21.02 -7.96
CA LEU A 36 -20.47 20.97 -7.61
C LEU A 36 -20.80 22.06 -6.59
N GLU A 37 -22.08 22.41 -6.49
CA GLU A 37 -22.59 23.10 -5.30
C GLU A 37 -22.58 22.13 -4.10
N ASP A 38 -22.39 22.65 -2.89
CA ASP A 38 -22.29 21.84 -1.66
C ASP A 38 -23.49 20.91 -1.47
N ALA A 39 -24.70 21.40 -1.71
CA ALA A 39 -25.91 20.59 -1.63
C ALA A 39 -25.94 19.47 -2.69
N ASP A 40 -25.47 19.73 -3.92
CA ASP A 40 -25.44 18.72 -4.98
C ASP A 40 -24.40 17.64 -4.68
N PHE A 41 -23.25 18.01 -4.12
CA PHE A 41 -22.27 17.06 -3.64
C PHE A 41 -22.85 16.18 -2.52
N LEU A 42 -23.43 16.81 -1.50
CA LEU A 42 -23.97 16.09 -0.34
C LEU A 42 -25.17 15.21 -0.71
N ALA A 43 -25.99 15.60 -1.72
CA ALA A 43 -27.07 14.77 -2.22
C ALA A 43 -26.61 13.45 -2.85
N ARG A 44 -25.32 13.32 -3.21
CA ARG A 44 -24.73 12.05 -3.67
C ARG A 44 -24.45 11.06 -2.53
N LEU A 45 -24.36 11.56 -1.30
CA LEU A 45 -24.05 10.80 -0.09
C LEU A 45 -25.26 10.61 0.83
N TYR A 46 -26.13 11.62 0.89
CA TYR A 46 -27.23 11.74 1.86
C TYR A 46 -28.55 12.08 1.18
N ASN A 47 -29.65 11.66 1.77
CA ASN A 47 -30.97 12.08 1.35
C ASN A 47 -31.35 13.41 2.03
N LEU A 48 -30.80 14.53 1.52
CA LEU A 48 -30.98 15.87 2.11
C LEU A 48 -32.45 16.29 2.21
N ALA A 49 -33.30 15.78 1.32
CA ALA A 49 -34.74 16.09 1.35
C ALA A 49 -35.47 15.51 2.59
N SER A 50 -34.91 14.42 3.15
CA SER A 50 -35.45 13.78 4.37
C SER A 50 -34.76 14.24 5.66
N MET A 51 -33.67 15.00 5.56
CA MET A 51 -32.93 15.50 6.72
C MET A 51 -33.52 16.82 7.22
N PRO A 52 -33.49 17.07 8.56
CA PRO A 52 -34.03 18.30 9.13
C PRO A 52 -33.21 19.53 8.73
N SER A 53 -33.89 20.66 8.59
CA SER A 53 -33.23 21.97 8.54
C SER A 53 -32.87 22.42 9.96
N TYR A 54 -31.74 23.13 10.10
CA TYR A 54 -31.45 23.86 11.35
C TYR A 54 -32.08 25.24 11.38
N ASP A 55 -32.38 25.81 10.23
CA ASP A 55 -33.12 27.06 10.13
C ASP A 55 -34.60 26.74 9.91
N HIS A 56 -35.45 27.16 10.88
CA HIS A 56 -36.87 26.93 10.84
C HIS A 56 -37.61 27.57 9.63
N ARG A 57 -36.93 28.46 8.89
CA ARG A 57 -37.44 29.05 7.64
C ARG A 57 -37.47 28.04 6.48
N TYR A 58 -36.70 26.97 6.58
CA TYR A 58 -36.60 26.00 5.52
C TYR A 58 -37.19 24.65 5.91
N ARG A 59 -37.68 23.93 4.90
CA ARG A 59 -38.39 22.67 5.11
C ARG A 59 -37.44 21.50 5.43
N ASN A 60 -36.25 21.52 4.88
CA ASN A 60 -35.29 20.41 4.93
C ASN A 60 -33.84 20.91 4.75
N ALA A 61 -32.88 20.00 4.93
CA ALA A 61 -31.48 20.30 4.82
C ALA A 61 -31.06 20.77 3.40
N ASP A 62 -31.66 20.25 2.34
CA ASP A 62 -31.32 20.68 0.97
C ASP A 62 -31.55 22.19 0.78
N ARG A 63 -32.71 22.67 1.18
CA ARG A 63 -33.04 24.10 1.03
C ARG A 63 -32.23 24.98 1.96
N ASP A 64 -32.00 24.52 3.17
CA ASP A 64 -31.20 25.18 4.19
C ASP A 64 -29.76 25.41 3.68
N ILE A 65 -29.09 24.35 3.24
CA ILE A 65 -27.71 24.39 2.75
C ILE A 65 -27.61 25.32 1.54
N ARG A 66 -28.47 25.17 0.53
CA ARG A 66 -28.41 26.01 -0.69
C ARG A 66 -28.53 27.50 -0.38
N CYS A 67 -29.39 27.86 0.58
CA CYS A 67 -29.57 29.26 0.94
C CYS A 67 -28.38 29.81 1.72
N HIS A 68 -27.91 29.12 2.75
CA HIS A 68 -26.81 29.61 3.59
C HIS A 68 -25.47 29.63 2.86
N VAL A 69 -25.17 28.60 2.09
CA VAL A 69 -23.96 28.57 1.24
C VAL A 69 -24.04 29.66 0.15
N GLY A 70 -25.22 29.83 -0.48
CA GLY A 70 -25.41 30.84 -1.51
C GLY A 70 -25.31 32.28 -0.98
N TRP A 71 -25.61 32.52 0.31
CA TRP A 71 -25.42 33.82 0.99
C TRP A 71 -23.98 34.00 1.51
N GLY A 72 -23.18 32.92 1.62
CA GLY A 72 -21.81 32.98 2.11
C GLY A 72 -21.71 33.25 3.62
N ASP A 73 -22.74 32.88 4.40
CA ASP A 73 -22.76 33.04 5.84
C ASP A 73 -22.25 31.81 6.61
N TRP A 74 -21.88 30.73 5.91
CA TRP A 74 -21.20 29.60 6.48
C TRP A 74 -19.71 29.56 6.06
N GLU A 75 -18.87 28.99 6.92
CA GLU A 75 -17.44 28.81 6.64
C GLU A 75 -17.22 27.80 5.47
N SER A 76 -16.09 27.93 4.77
CA SER A 76 -15.82 27.13 3.57
C SER A 76 -15.83 25.61 3.78
N ASN A 77 -15.50 25.17 4.99
CA ASN A 77 -15.41 23.73 5.33
C ASN A 77 -16.43 23.35 6.43
N TRP A 78 -17.55 24.04 6.46
CA TRP A 78 -18.64 23.86 7.40
C TRP A 78 -19.10 22.39 7.54
N VAL A 79 -19.01 21.59 6.49
CA VAL A 79 -19.44 20.19 6.44
C VAL A 79 -18.78 19.32 7.52
N PHE A 80 -17.56 19.64 7.93
CA PHE A 80 -16.83 18.86 8.94
C PHE A 80 -17.37 19.11 10.37
N THR A 81 -17.98 20.26 10.61
CA THR A 81 -18.48 20.67 11.92
C THR A 81 -20.01 20.64 12.03
N ASP A 82 -20.72 20.45 10.92
CA ASP A 82 -22.17 20.36 10.88
C ASP A 82 -22.65 19.04 11.51
N GLY A 83 -23.44 19.15 12.58
CA GLY A 83 -23.91 17.98 13.34
C GLY A 83 -24.86 17.04 12.56
N ARG A 84 -25.36 17.43 11.38
CA ARG A 84 -26.16 16.54 10.51
C ARG A 84 -25.30 15.47 9.86
N PHE A 85 -24.04 15.78 9.57
CA PHE A 85 -23.09 14.90 8.91
C PHE A 85 -22.08 14.31 9.90
N ASP A 86 -21.68 15.10 10.90
CA ASP A 86 -20.76 14.73 12.00
C ASP A 86 -19.55 13.92 11.52
N LEU A 87 -18.89 14.42 10.47
CA LEU A 87 -17.83 13.68 9.77
C LEU A 87 -16.71 13.27 10.70
N LEU A 88 -16.36 14.08 11.70
CA LEU A 88 -15.27 13.75 12.64
C LEU A 88 -15.61 12.55 13.54
N HIS A 89 -16.88 12.41 13.97
CA HIS A 89 -17.32 11.30 14.83
C HIS A 89 -18.07 10.22 14.04
N SER A 90 -18.20 10.39 12.70
CA SER A 90 -18.87 9.44 11.83
C SER A 90 -18.17 8.06 11.84
N THR A 91 -18.86 7.03 11.38
CA THR A 91 -18.25 5.72 11.15
C THR A 91 -17.15 5.80 10.07
N ASP A 92 -16.19 4.87 10.10
CA ASP A 92 -15.13 4.78 9.08
C ASP A 92 -15.75 4.68 7.68
N GLU A 93 -16.84 3.90 7.52
CA GLU A 93 -17.57 3.78 6.26
C GLU A 93 -18.09 5.12 5.74
N GLN A 94 -18.73 5.92 6.60
CA GLN A 94 -19.28 7.23 6.22
C GLN A 94 -18.17 8.20 5.84
N PHE A 95 -17.07 8.23 6.61
CA PHE A 95 -15.93 9.09 6.35
C PHE A 95 -15.22 8.73 5.03
N PHE A 96 -14.99 7.44 4.80
CA PHE A 96 -14.35 7.01 3.56
C PHE A 96 -15.25 7.16 2.33
N ARG A 97 -16.57 7.00 2.47
CA ARG A 97 -17.52 7.33 1.39
C ARG A 97 -17.42 8.81 1.01
N PHE A 98 -17.33 9.69 2.00
CA PHE A 98 -17.10 11.12 1.76
C PHE A 98 -15.78 11.34 1.00
N LEU A 99 -14.67 10.78 1.46
CA LEU A 99 -13.37 10.93 0.78
C LEU A 99 -13.38 10.38 -0.65
N CYS A 100 -13.96 9.21 -0.88
CA CYS A 100 -14.09 8.64 -2.22
C CYS A 100 -14.89 9.54 -3.16
N GLU A 101 -15.93 10.20 -2.62
CA GLU A 101 -16.76 11.11 -3.41
C GLU A 101 -16.04 12.43 -3.71
N VAL A 102 -15.23 12.97 -2.80
CA VAL A 102 -14.38 14.14 -3.05
C VAL A 102 -13.50 13.93 -4.28
N PHE A 103 -12.89 12.75 -4.43
CA PHE A 103 -12.00 12.43 -5.55
C PHE A 103 -12.72 11.79 -6.75
N HIS A 104 -14.05 11.74 -6.73
CA HIS A 104 -14.80 11.18 -7.87
C HIS A 104 -14.69 12.07 -9.12
N PRO A 105 -14.52 11.50 -10.34
CA PRO A 105 -14.40 12.27 -11.59
C PRO A 105 -15.54 13.25 -11.89
N ALA A 106 -16.74 12.99 -11.35
CA ALA A 106 -17.87 13.91 -11.45
C ALA A 106 -17.74 15.15 -10.55
N VAL A 107 -16.90 15.08 -9.53
CA VAL A 107 -16.72 16.11 -8.50
C VAL A 107 -15.44 16.91 -8.71
N THR A 108 -14.29 16.26 -8.83
CA THR A 108 -12.99 16.94 -8.96
C THR A 108 -12.91 17.82 -10.21
N ARG A 109 -12.29 18.99 -10.07
CA ARG A 109 -12.02 19.91 -11.18
C ARG A 109 -10.93 19.34 -12.08
N ASN A 110 -9.80 19.00 -11.48
CA ASN A 110 -8.64 18.46 -12.19
C ASN A 110 -8.51 16.94 -11.98
N SER A 111 -7.66 16.29 -12.76
CA SER A 111 -7.35 14.88 -12.56
C SER A 111 -6.43 14.71 -11.35
N VAL A 112 -6.69 13.70 -10.54
CA VAL A 112 -5.80 13.27 -9.46
C VAL A 112 -4.52 12.58 -9.97
N GLU A 113 -4.40 12.37 -11.27
CA GLU A 113 -3.21 11.84 -11.94
C GLU A 113 -2.39 12.94 -12.64
N ASP A 114 -2.88 14.17 -12.66
CA ASP A 114 -2.17 15.30 -13.26
C ASP A 114 -1.10 15.82 -12.28
N PRO A 115 0.19 15.78 -12.64
CA PRO A 115 1.28 16.26 -11.78
C PRO A 115 1.20 17.75 -11.41
N ALA A 116 0.43 18.56 -12.15
CA ALA A 116 0.20 19.97 -11.84
C ALA A 116 -1.02 20.20 -10.94
N SER A 117 -1.81 19.16 -10.66
CA SER A 117 -3.10 19.29 -9.98
C SER A 117 -2.96 19.28 -8.45
N PRO A 118 -3.53 20.24 -7.72
CA PRO A 118 -3.62 20.19 -6.27
C PRO A 118 -4.34 18.92 -5.78
N GLU A 119 -5.33 18.42 -6.52
CA GLU A 119 -6.08 17.22 -6.16
C GLU A 119 -5.18 15.97 -6.09
N MET A 120 -4.14 15.88 -6.94
CA MET A 120 -3.16 14.79 -6.86
C MET A 120 -2.36 14.83 -5.55
N TYR A 121 -1.90 16.01 -5.17
CA TYR A 121 -1.13 16.17 -3.93
C TYR A 121 -2.01 15.99 -2.69
N MET A 122 -3.24 16.51 -2.72
CA MET A 122 -4.23 16.29 -1.65
C MET A 122 -4.49 14.79 -1.42
N LEU A 123 -4.74 14.05 -2.49
CA LEU A 123 -4.93 12.61 -2.42
C LEU A 123 -3.70 11.90 -1.84
N LYS A 124 -2.49 12.29 -2.23
CA LYS A 124 -1.24 11.72 -1.69
C LYS A 124 -1.09 11.97 -0.19
N GLU A 125 -1.37 13.17 0.30
CA GLU A 125 -1.29 13.48 1.73
C GLU A 125 -2.36 12.71 2.52
N ILE A 126 -3.60 12.69 2.05
CA ILE A 126 -4.68 11.89 2.66
C ILE A 126 -4.28 10.39 2.69
N GLN A 127 -3.73 9.86 1.60
CA GLN A 127 -3.26 8.47 1.56
C GLN A 127 -2.17 8.18 2.60
N LYS A 128 -1.26 9.11 2.86
CA LYS A 128 -0.24 8.94 3.93
C LYS A 128 -0.90 8.82 5.30
N ILE A 129 -1.85 9.72 5.61
CA ILE A 129 -2.56 9.73 6.90
C ILE A 129 -3.36 8.43 7.08
N ILE A 130 -4.20 8.06 6.11
CA ILE A 130 -5.06 6.87 6.27
C ILE A 130 -4.26 5.56 6.26
N ARG A 131 -3.09 5.51 5.58
CA ARG A 131 -2.22 4.34 5.59
C ARG A 131 -1.58 4.09 6.94
N SER A 132 -1.22 5.13 7.69
CA SER A 132 -0.72 4.98 9.06
C SER A 132 -1.77 4.38 10.00
N GLU A 133 -3.06 4.56 9.69
CA GLU A 133 -4.21 4.02 10.42
C GLU A 133 -4.67 2.65 9.88
N GLY A 134 -4.01 2.12 8.86
CA GLY A 134 -4.31 0.81 8.30
C GLY A 134 -5.44 0.82 7.25
N TYR A 135 -5.57 1.89 6.49
CA TYR A 135 -6.55 2.03 5.40
C TYR A 135 -5.91 2.55 4.11
N GLU A 136 -6.55 2.31 2.97
CA GLU A 136 -6.19 2.97 1.71
C GLU A 136 -7.40 3.24 0.84
N LEU A 137 -7.31 4.29 0.02
CA LEU A 137 -8.17 4.47 -1.15
C LEU A 137 -7.51 3.77 -2.34
N TYR A 138 -8.26 2.94 -3.04
CA TYR A 138 -7.76 2.20 -4.22
C TYR A 138 -8.69 2.39 -5.41
N GLU A 139 -8.12 2.36 -6.61
CA GLU A 139 -8.89 2.46 -7.85
C GLU A 139 -9.73 1.19 -8.06
N THR A 140 -11.03 1.36 -8.33
CA THR A 140 -11.95 0.25 -8.63
C THR A 140 -12.31 0.18 -10.10
N LYS A 141 -12.42 1.33 -10.74
CA LYS A 141 -12.80 1.48 -12.15
C LYS A 141 -12.40 2.85 -12.66
N ARG A 142 -12.52 3.06 -13.96
CA ARG A 142 -12.34 4.36 -14.59
C ARG A 142 -13.64 4.91 -15.16
N MET A 143 -13.81 6.23 -15.05
CA MET A 143 -14.89 6.99 -15.67
C MET A 143 -14.26 8.13 -16.49
N ALA A 144 -14.51 8.17 -17.79
CA ALA A 144 -13.89 9.14 -18.71
C ALA A 144 -12.35 9.18 -18.54
N ASN A 145 -11.71 8.02 -18.47
CA ASN A 145 -10.28 7.81 -18.25
C ASN A 145 -9.70 8.37 -16.93
N ARG A 146 -10.55 8.69 -15.95
CA ARG A 146 -10.17 9.17 -14.62
C ARG A 146 -10.51 8.12 -13.57
N PRO A 147 -9.67 7.89 -12.54
CA PRO A 147 -9.90 6.85 -11.55
C PRO A 147 -11.12 7.14 -10.67
N VAL A 148 -11.85 6.08 -10.32
CA VAL A 148 -12.90 6.09 -9.29
C VAL A 148 -12.41 5.26 -8.14
N PHE A 149 -12.43 5.82 -6.94
CA PHE A 149 -11.89 5.20 -5.74
C PHE A 149 -12.95 4.48 -4.91
N SER A 150 -12.50 3.46 -4.21
CA SER A 150 -13.12 2.89 -3.03
C SER A 150 -12.08 2.79 -1.92
N TRP A 151 -12.45 2.29 -0.77
CA TRP A 151 -11.55 2.14 0.36
C TRP A 151 -11.53 0.70 0.87
N ARG A 152 -10.43 0.33 1.51
CA ARG A 152 -10.28 -0.96 2.20
C ARG A 152 -9.37 -0.83 3.41
N GLU A 153 -9.54 -1.76 4.35
CA GLU A 153 -8.57 -1.94 5.42
C GLU A 153 -7.28 -2.53 4.86
N VAL A 154 -6.18 -1.93 5.31
CA VAL A 154 -4.83 -2.36 4.95
C VAL A 154 -4.27 -3.06 6.18
N GLY A 155 -4.48 -4.37 6.26
CA GLY A 155 -3.86 -5.17 7.32
C GLY A 155 -2.34 -5.32 7.13
N PRO A 156 -1.63 -5.99 8.06
CA PRO A 156 -0.19 -6.31 7.94
C PRO A 156 0.20 -6.95 6.62
N ILE A 157 -0.76 -7.54 5.94
CA ILE A 157 -0.64 -8.15 4.60
C ILE A 157 -0.32 -7.12 3.53
N HIS A 158 -0.83 -5.89 3.65
CA HIS A 158 -0.58 -4.85 2.65
C HIS A 158 0.86 -4.33 2.72
N ALA A 159 1.47 -4.27 3.89
CA ALA A 159 2.90 -3.97 4.02
C ALA A 159 3.73 -5.02 3.26
N ILE A 160 3.35 -6.29 3.35
CA ILE A 160 3.97 -7.40 2.60
C ILE A 160 3.75 -7.24 1.09
N GLN A 161 2.54 -6.85 0.67
CA GLN A 161 2.22 -6.59 -0.74
C GLN A 161 2.95 -5.35 -1.26
N GLN A 162 3.05 -4.29 -0.48
CA GLN A 162 3.84 -3.11 -0.85
C GLN A 162 5.33 -3.41 -0.97
N GLN A 163 5.88 -4.23 -0.09
CA GLN A 163 7.27 -4.69 -0.22
C GLN A 163 7.47 -5.49 -1.49
N ALA A 164 6.55 -6.37 -1.84
CA ALA A 164 6.61 -7.15 -3.09
C ALA A 164 6.43 -6.26 -4.33
N GLU A 165 5.58 -5.22 -4.29
CA GLU A 165 5.48 -4.23 -5.37
C GLU A 165 6.74 -3.36 -5.49
N ALA A 166 7.34 -2.94 -4.38
CA ALA A 166 8.61 -2.23 -4.39
C ALA A 166 9.72 -3.10 -5.00
N LEU A 167 9.74 -4.40 -4.68
CA LEU A 167 10.65 -5.36 -5.28
C LEU A 167 10.51 -5.46 -6.81
N LYS A 168 9.29 -5.41 -7.34
CA LYS A 168 9.07 -5.41 -8.80
C LYS A 168 9.69 -4.20 -9.49
N GLN A 169 9.67 -3.04 -8.85
CA GLN A 169 10.24 -1.84 -9.42
C GLN A 169 11.77 -1.83 -9.43
N VAL A 170 12.37 -2.58 -8.50
CA VAL A 170 13.82 -2.70 -8.37
C VAL A 170 14.39 -3.77 -9.29
N PHE A 171 13.66 -4.88 -9.49
CA PHE A 171 14.09 -5.93 -10.41
C PHE A 171 13.94 -5.52 -11.88
N THR A 172 15.00 -5.58 -12.62
CA THR A 172 15.01 -5.35 -14.07
C THR A 172 14.48 -6.54 -14.86
N SER A 173 14.46 -7.74 -14.26
CA SER A 173 14.03 -8.99 -14.89
C SER A 173 12.52 -9.12 -14.94
N ASP A 174 11.92 -9.21 -16.12
CA ASP A 174 10.50 -9.48 -16.33
C ASP A 174 10.07 -10.82 -15.72
N TYR A 175 10.97 -11.79 -15.67
CA TYR A 175 10.74 -13.09 -15.05
C TYR A 175 10.46 -12.95 -13.54
N LEU A 176 11.31 -12.21 -12.82
CA LEU A 176 11.14 -11.98 -11.37
C LEU A 176 9.87 -11.18 -11.07
N ARG A 177 9.56 -10.19 -11.89
CA ARG A 177 8.31 -9.43 -11.77
C ARG A 177 7.08 -10.33 -11.91
N THR A 178 7.08 -11.19 -12.94
CA THR A 178 5.99 -12.16 -13.16
C THR A 178 5.85 -13.15 -12.00
N GLN A 179 6.96 -13.61 -11.42
CA GLN A 179 6.93 -14.48 -10.24
C GLN A 179 6.31 -13.80 -9.02
N ILE A 180 6.65 -12.54 -8.79
CA ILE A 180 6.07 -11.77 -7.68
C ILE A 180 4.54 -11.60 -7.87
N ASP A 181 4.09 -11.27 -9.08
CA ASP A 181 2.65 -11.15 -9.40
C ASP A 181 1.89 -12.44 -9.12
N GLN A 182 2.41 -13.55 -9.63
CA GLN A 182 1.79 -14.86 -9.42
C GLN A 182 1.79 -15.28 -7.95
N MET A 183 2.88 -14.99 -7.24
CA MET A 183 2.99 -15.26 -5.80
C MET A 183 1.92 -14.48 -5.01
N GLN A 184 1.76 -13.20 -5.29
CA GLN A 184 0.77 -12.34 -4.62
C GLN A 184 -0.67 -12.79 -4.91
N GLN A 185 -0.99 -13.12 -6.16
CA GLN A 185 -2.32 -13.61 -6.56
C GLN A 185 -2.67 -14.94 -5.89
N SER A 186 -1.66 -15.76 -5.61
CA SER A 186 -1.85 -17.09 -5.02
C SER A 186 -2.04 -17.07 -3.50
N VAL A 187 -1.69 -15.98 -2.79
CA VAL A 187 -1.69 -15.92 -1.32
C VAL A 187 -3.03 -16.34 -0.69
N ASP A 188 -4.12 -15.84 -1.20
CA ASP A 188 -5.46 -16.12 -0.65
C ASP A 188 -6.17 -17.24 -1.42
N ASN A 189 -5.89 -17.40 -2.73
CA ASN A 189 -6.58 -18.36 -3.59
C ASN A 189 -5.93 -19.74 -3.61
N ASN A 190 -4.60 -19.81 -3.49
CA ASN A 190 -3.82 -21.05 -3.47
C ASN A 190 -2.59 -20.90 -2.56
N PRO A 191 -2.78 -20.93 -1.22
CA PRO A 191 -1.68 -20.72 -0.26
C PRO A 191 -0.48 -21.65 -0.46
N THR A 192 -0.75 -22.86 -0.90
CA THR A 192 0.28 -23.88 -1.18
C THR A 192 1.20 -23.48 -2.33
N ASP A 193 0.63 -22.90 -3.39
CA ASP A 193 1.39 -22.39 -4.54
C ASP A 193 2.19 -21.13 -4.17
N ALA A 194 1.59 -20.20 -3.45
CA ALA A 194 2.26 -19.01 -2.96
C ALA A 194 3.52 -19.32 -2.13
N ILE A 195 3.47 -20.35 -1.28
CA ILE A 195 4.64 -20.82 -0.50
C ILE A 195 5.75 -21.37 -1.42
N GLY A 196 5.37 -22.12 -2.47
CA GLY A 196 6.31 -22.60 -3.48
C GLY A 196 7.01 -21.45 -4.19
N LYS A 197 6.22 -20.49 -4.67
CA LYS A 197 6.73 -19.30 -5.37
C LYS A 197 7.58 -18.39 -4.47
N ALA A 198 7.29 -18.31 -3.18
CA ALA A 198 8.13 -17.60 -2.22
C ALA A 198 9.53 -18.21 -2.10
N LYS A 199 9.62 -19.55 -2.12
CA LYS A 199 10.88 -20.27 -2.17
C LYS A 199 11.63 -19.98 -3.48
N GLU A 200 10.97 -20.12 -4.63
CA GLU A 200 11.53 -19.88 -5.96
C GLU A 200 12.03 -18.43 -6.12
N LEU A 201 11.34 -17.44 -5.51
CA LEU A 201 11.76 -16.04 -5.53
C LEU A 201 13.12 -15.85 -4.85
N ILE A 202 13.35 -16.48 -3.67
CA ILE A 202 14.64 -16.42 -2.98
C ILE A 202 15.74 -17.05 -3.85
N GLU A 203 15.47 -18.22 -4.43
CA GLU A 203 16.43 -18.90 -5.30
C GLU A 203 16.81 -18.03 -6.49
N SER A 204 15.83 -17.47 -7.18
CA SER A 204 16.02 -16.62 -8.35
C SER A 204 16.76 -15.31 -8.01
N CYS A 205 16.40 -14.67 -6.89
CA CYS A 205 17.08 -13.47 -6.42
C CYS A 205 18.57 -13.72 -6.15
N CYS A 206 18.88 -14.78 -5.39
CA CYS A 206 20.28 -15.16 -5.11
C CYS A 206 21.05 -15.48 -6.38
N LYS A 207 20.48 -16.26 -7.30
CA LYS A 207 21.12 -16.62 -8.56
C LYS A 207 21.45 -15.39 -9.40
N THR A 208 20.50 -14.47 -9.55
CA THR A 208 20.70 -13.22 -10.30
C THR A 208 21.84 -12.39 -9.71
N ILE A 209 21.88 -12.21 -8.39
CA ILE A 209 22.96 -11.47 -7.73
C ILE A 209 24.32 -12.14 -7.93
N LEU A 210 24.36 -13.46 -7.80
CA LEU A 210 25.61 -14.22 -8.00
C LEU A 210 26.09 -14.14 -9.44
N GLU A 211 25.20 -14.24 -10.42
CA GLU A 211 25.52 -14.08 -11.85
C GLU A 211 26.06 -12.67 -12.14
N ASP A 212 25.43 -11.62 -11.61
CA ASP A 212 25.90 -10.24 -11.76
C ASP A 212 27.30 -10.02 -11.14
N LYS A 213 27.64 -10.78 -10.10
CA LYS A 213 28.96 -10.79 -9.45
C LYS A 213 29.92 -11.79 -10.09
N ASN A 214 29.59 -12.38 -11.25
CA ASN A 214 30.39 -13.37 -11.98
C ASN A 214 30.73 -14.64 -11.17
N VAL A 215 29.86 -15.04 -10.25
CA VAL A 215 29.96 -16.28 -9.49
C VAL A 215 29.24 -17.40 -10.24
N THR A 216 29.91 -18.47 -10.58
CA THR A 216 29.28 -19.63 -11.22
C THR A 216 28.41 -20.37 -10.21
N VAL A 217 27.14 -20.48 -10.52
CA VAL A 217 26.14 -21.18 -9.69
C VAL A 217 25.98 -22.60 -10.21
N ASP A 218 26.14 -23.59 -9.33
CA ASP A 218 25.88 -25.01 -9.63
C ASP A 218 24.35 -25.25 -9.51
N GLU A 219 23.77 -25.98 -10.46
CA GLU A 219 22.33 -26.32 -10.48
C GLU A 219 21.88 -27.08 -9.23
N GLY A 220 22.76 -27.76 -8.54
CA GLY A 220 22.48 -28.49 -7.30
C GLY A 220 22.46 -27.64 -6.02
N TRP A 221 22.70 -26.32 -6.12
CA TRP A 221 22.72 -25.49 -4.93
C TRP A 221 21.31 -25.22 -4.40
N GLU A 222 21.09 -25.59 -3.14
CA GLU A 222 19.86 -25.27 -2.41
C GLU A 222 19.94 -23.88 -1.76
N ILE A 223 18.79 -23.34 -1.32
CA ILE A 223 18.67 -22.01 -0.70
C ILE A 223 19.73 -21.72 0.38
N PRO A 224 20.04 -22.61 1.33
CA PRO A 224 21.03 -22.29 2.36
C PRO A 224 22.41 -21.99 1.77
N ARG A 225 22.80 -22.71 0.71
CA ARG A 225 24.07 -22.48 0.02
C ARG A 225 24.03 -21.24 -0.86
N LEU A 226 22.96 -21.07 -1.65
CA LEU A 226 22.76 -19.87 -2.46
C LEU A 226 22.84 -18.61 -1.61
N LEU A 227 22.13 -18.58 -0.49
CA LEU A 227 22.13 -17.43 0.42
C LEU A 227 23.52 -17.17 1.03
N LYS A 228 24.21 -18.24 1.46
CA LYS A 228 25.56 -18.12 2.01
C LYS A 228 26.52 -17.48 1.00
N GLU A 229 26.52 -17.97 -0.24
CA GLU A 229 27.40 -17.45 -1.30
C GLU A 229 27.00 -16.01 -1.69
N THR A 230 25.70 -15.71 -1.74
CA THR A 230 25.22 -14.34 -1.98
C THR A 230 25.71 -13.38 -0.88
N MET A 231 25.57 -13.75 0.40
CA MET A 231 26.04 -12.93 1.53
C MET A 231 27.57 -12.82 1.61
N ALA A 232 28.30 -13.64 0.87
CA ALA A 232 29.77 -13.53 0.78
C ALA A 232 30.20 -12.48 -0.26
N VAL A 233 29.37 -12.19 -1.25
CA VAL A 233 29.68 -11.25 -2.35
C VAL A 233 28.96 -9.91 -2.23
N VAL A 234 27.96 -9.84 -1.36
CA VAL A 234 27.19 -8.61 -1.10
C VAL A 234 27.54 -8.06 0.28
N ASP A 235 27.80 -6.75 0.38
CA ASP A 235 28.06 -6.09 1.67
C ASP A 235 26.74 -5.96 2.45
N VAL A 236 26.57 -6.80 3.46
CA VAL A 236 25.36 -6.86 4.30
C VAL A 236 25.45 -5.96 5.55
N LEU A 237 26.54 -5.21 5.71
CA LEU A 237 26.75 -4.28 6.81
C LEU A 237 26.48 -2.82 6.39
N PRO A 238 26.12 -1.95 7.36
CA PRO A 238 26.08 -0.52 7.11
C PRO A 238 27.45 0.00 6.65
N THR A 239 27.43 0.95 5.71
CA THR A 239 28.64 1.56 5.14
C THR A 239 29.59 2.06 6.23
N GLY A 240 30.84 1.63 6.18
CA GLY A 240 31.90 2.02 7.11
C GLY A 240 31.87 1.28 8.45
N LEU A 241 30.94 0.36 8.67
CA LEU A 241 30.90 -0.46 9.89
C LEU A 241 31.68 -1.75 9.66
N GLN A 242 32.84 -1.91 10.30
CA GLN A 242 33.59 -3.17 10.35
C GLN A 242 33.45 -3.77 11.75
N ASN A 243 32.46 -4.64 11.92
CA ASN A 243 32.21 -5.33 13.21
C ASN A 243 31.75 -6.76 12.97
N ALA A 244 32.63 -7.71 13.21
CA ALA A 244 32.36 -9.14 12.99
C ALA A 244 31.17 -9.68 13.79
N ILE A 245 30.89 -9.12 14.98
CA ILE A 245 29.74 -9.55 15.81
C ILE A 245 28.44 -9.12 15.16
N VAL A 246 28.39 -7.87 14.66
CA VAL A 246 27.20 -7.34 13.96
C VAL A 246 27.00 -8.09 12.65
N GLU A 247 28.06 -8.34 11.91
CA GLU A 247 28.02 -9.12 10.66
C GLU A 247 27.45 -10.52 10.87
N ASP A 248 27.94 -11.25 11.87
CA ASP A 248 27.43 -12.58 12.23
C ASP A 248 25.96 -12.53 12.62
N ALA A 249 25.53 -11.51 13.38
CA ALA A 249 24.14 -11.32 13.76
C ALA A 249 23.23 -11.04 12.54
N VAL A 250 23.67 -10.20 11.59
CA VAL A 250 22.94 -9.93 10.35
C VAL A 250 22.84 -11.19 9.49
N LYS A 251 23.94 -11.92 9.30
CA LYS A 251 23.93 -13.19 8.56
C LYS A 251 22.99 -14.22 9.16
N LYS A 252 22.95 -14.33 10.49
CA LYS A 252 21.99 -15.20 11.20
C LYS A 252 20.55 -14.77 11.00
N LEU A 253 20.26 -13.45 11.07
CA LEU A 253 18.93 -12.91 10.82
C LEU A 253 18.45 -13.25 9.39
N LEU A 254 19.26 -13.00 8.37
CA LEU A 254 18.95 -13.34 6.99
C LEU A 254 18.76 -14.84 6.78
N GLY A 255 19.59 -15.66 7.40
CA GLY A 255 19.43 -17.11 7.42
C GLY A 255 18.09 -17.55 8.01
N ASN A 256 17.65 -16.94 9.11
CA ASN A 256 16.35 -17.23 9.72
C ASN A 256 15.18 -16.84 8.79
N LEU A 257 15.26 -15.70 8.13
CA LEU A 257 14.25 -15.29 7.14
C LEU A 257 14.12 -16.28 5.98
N SER A 258 15.24 -16.81 5.48
CA SER A 258 15.23 -17.82 4.39
C SER A 258 14.69 -19.18 4.84
N GLN A 259 14.82 -19.51 6.12
CA GLN A 259 14.31 -20.79 6.66
C GLN A 259 12.78 -20.84 6.71
N MET A 260 12.09 -19.71 6.87
CA MET A 260 10.63 -19.70 6.98
C MET A 260 9.93 -20.26 5.73
N PRO A 261 10.12 -19.73 4.52
CA PRO A 261 9.51 -20.31 3.31
C PRO A 261 10.01 -21.73 3.00
N TYR A 262 11.28 -22.04 3.32
CA TYR A 262 11.82 -23.37 3.14
C TYR A 262 11.13 -24.41 4.03
N GLN A 263 10.94 -24.13 5.32
CA GLN A 263 10.25 -25.02 6.25
C GLN A 263 8.76 -25.16 5.92
N LEU A 264 8.10 -24.07 5.52
CA LEU A 264 6.71 -24.11 5.06
C LEU A 264 6.55 -24.95 3.78
N ALA A 265 7.49 -24.85 2.83
CA ALA A 265 7.51 -25.71 1.66
C ALA A 265 7.74 -27.18 2.03
N THR A 266 8.57 -27.46 3.05
CA THR A 266 8.80 -28.82 3.57
C THR A 266 7.53 -29.39 4.20
N ILE A 267 6.80 -28.61 5.00
CA ILE A 267 5.52 -28.99 5.58
C ILE A 267 4.50 -29.29 4.44
N ARG A 268 4.42 -28.39 3.44
CA ARG A 268 3.59 -28.58 2.25
C ARG A 268 3.85 -29.93 1.58
N ASN A 269 5.12 -30.25 1.34
CA ASN A 269 5.50 -31.50 0.68
C ASN A 269 5.17 -32.75 1.52
N LYS A 270 5.34 -32.67 2.85
CA LYS A 270 4.99 -33.78 3.77
C LYS A 270 3.47 -33.97 3.91
N MET A 271 2.66 -32.93 3.73
CA MET A 271 1.19 -33.01 3.77
C MET A 271 0.61 -33.59 2.47
N GLY A 272 1.44 -34.04 1.52
CA GLY A 272 1.02 -34.90 0.42
C GLY A 272 0.31 -34.20 -0.73
N THR A 273 1.00 -33.30 -1.43
CA THR A 273 0.46 -32.69 -2.67
C THR A 273 0.67 -33.55 -3.93
N GLY A 274 1.33 -34.70 -3.84
CA GLY A 274 1.71 -35.56 -4.97
C GLY A 274 0.74 -36.71 -5.30
N HIS A 275 -0.23 -37.03 -4.45
CA HIS A 275 -1.22 -38.09 -4.65
C HIS A 275 -2.63 -37.57 -4.43
N GLY A 276 -3.64 -38.18 -5.06
CA GLY A 276 -5.03 -37.76 -4.96
C GLY A 276 -5.47 -37.53 -3.50
N LYS A 277 -6.10 -36.39 -3.27
CA LYS A 277 -6.51 -35.92 -1.93
C LYS A 277 -7.82 -36.60 -1.53
N SER A 278 -7.96 -36.98 -0.24
CA SER A 278 -9.24 -37.29 0.34
C SER A 278 -10.02 -36.01 0.66
N ASP A 279 -11.36 -36.09 0.75
CA ASP A 279 -12.22 -34.95 1.11
C ASP A 279 -11.90 -34.32 2.48
N SER A 280 -11.12 -35.00 3.31
CA SER A 280 -10.68 -34.55 4.63
C SER A 280 -9.31 -33.85 4.63
N PHE A 281 -8.73 -33.52 3.48
CA PHE A 281 -7.42 -32.87 3.41
C PHE A 281 -7.46 -31.43 3.93
N ILE A 282 -6.70 -31.16 4.98
CA ILE A 282 -6.49 -29.81 5.52
C ILE A 282 -5.15 -29.31 4.99
N GLY A 283 -5.18 -28.33 4.07
CA GLY A 283 -3.99 -27.70 3.50
C GLY A 283 -3.43 -26.57 4.38
N LEU A 284 -2.34 -25.97 3.94
CA LEU A 284 -1.84 -24.72 4.52
C LEU A 284 -2.81 -23.57 4.20
N GLU A 285 -3.05 -22.71 5.20
CA GLU A 285 -3.96 -21.59 5.09
C GLU A 285 -3.25 -20.33 4.60
N SER A 286 -4.02 -19.33 4.19
CA SER A 286 -3.54 -18.02 3.75
C SER A 286 -2.54 -17.37 4.73
N ARG A 287 -2.72 -17.52 6.06
CA ARG A 287 -1.77 -17.00 7.07
C ARG A 287 -0.35 -17.58 6.94
N HIS A 288 -0.23 -18.86 6.54
CA HIS A 288 1.06 -19.51 6.32
C HIS A 288 1.73 -19.02 5.04
N ALA A 289 0.91 -18.81 3.97
CA ALA A 289 1.38 -18.20 2.74
C ALA A 289 1.86 -16.76 2.98
N LYS A 290 1.11 -15.97 3.74
CA LYS A 290 1.47 -14.60 4.13
C LYS A 290 2.82 -14.55 4.86
N LEU A 291 3.06 -15.48 5.79
CA LEU A 291 4.34 -15.59 6.47
C LEU A 291 5.49 -15.92 5.50
N ALA A 292 5.29 -16.87 4.60
CA ALA A 292 6.30 -17.26 3.62
C ALA A 292 6.62 -16.11 2.65
N VAL A 293 5.59 -15.50 2.08
CA VAL A 293 5.71 -14.39 1.13
C VAL A 293 6.36 -13.18 1.76
N GLY A 294 5.94 -12.81 2.99
CA GLY A 294 6.54 -11.70 3.72
C GLY A 294 8.03 -11.92 4.01
N SER A 295 8.39 -13.11 4.47
CA SER A 295 9.78 -13.45 4.74
C SER A 295 10.65 -13.42 3.48
N ALA A 296 10.16 -14.01 2.38
CA ALA A 296 10.85 -14.03 1.11
C ALA A 296 11.02 -12.62 0.53
N SER A 297 9.95 -11.83 0.52
CA SER A 297 9.99 -10.46 0.00
C SER A 297 10.95 -9.57 0.79
N THR A 298 10.94 -9.66 2.13
CA THR A 298 11.85 -8.90 2.99
C THR A 298 13.32 -9.29 2.75
N LEU A 299 13.61 -10.59 2.66
CA LEU A 299 14.95 -11.09 2.40
C LEU A 299 15.45 -10.64 1.03
N CYS A 300 14.66 -10.84 -0.03
CA CYS A 300 15.04 -10.48 -1.39
C CYS A 300 15.22 -8.97 -1.54
N TRP A 301 14.36 -8.16 -0.92
CA TRP A 301 14.50 -6.71 -0.92
C TRP A 301 15.82 -6.27 -0.28
N PHE A 302 16.15 -6.81 0.89
CA PHE A 302 17.39 -6.47 1.59
C PHE A 302 18.64 -6.84 0.77
N LEU A 303 18.69 -8.07 0.22
CA LEU A 303 19.83 -8.53 -0.58
C LEU A 303 20.00 -7.69 -1.83
N TRP A 304 18.91 -7.34 -2.50
CA TRP A 304 18.95 -6.56 -3.73
C TRP A 304 19.37 -5.11 -3.50
N GLU A 305 18.83 -4.44 -2.48
CA GLU A 305 19.28 -3.09 -2.13
C GLU A 305 20.76 -3.06 -1.74
N SER A 306 21.21 -4.03 -0.94
CA SER A 306 22.64 -4.15 -0.60
C SER A 306 23.53 -4.35 -1.83
N HIS A 307 23.07 -5.17 -2.80
CA HIS A 307 23.75 -5.39 -4.07
C HIS A 307 23.83 -4.10 -4.90
N LYS A 308 22.72 -3.38 -5.01
CA LYS A 308 22.62 -2.13 -5.77
C LYS A 308 23.51 -1.02 -5.17
N GLU A 309 23.46 -0.81 -3.87
CA GLU A 309 24.30 0.16 -3.18
C GLU A 309 25.81 -0.13 -3.39
N GLN A 310 26.18 -1.40 -3.39
CA GLN A 310 27.56 -1.80 -3.66
C GLN A 310 27.97 -1.49 -5.11
N HIS A 311 27.10 -1.78 -6.08
CA HIS A 311 27.34 -1.52 -7.49
C HIS A 311 27.48 -0.02 -7.78
N GLU A 312 26.67 0.83 -7.17
CA GLU A 312 26.74 2.30 -7.28
C GLU A 312 28.09 2.85 -6.72
N LYS A 313 28.58 2.30 -5.61
CA LYS A 313 29.87 2.65 -5.04
C LYS A 313 31.03 2.26 -5.94
N GLU A 314 30.98 1.06 -6.55
CA GLU A 314 31.99 0.59 -7.48
C GLU A 314 32.09 1.49 -8.74
N GLN A 315 30.98 2.05 -9.20
CA GLN A 315 30.93 2.99 -10.34
C GLN A 315 31.39 4.43 -9.99
N THR A 316 31.25 4.85 -8.74
CA THR A 316 31.59 6.21 -8.31
C THR A 316 33.01 6.38 -7.78
N THR A 317 33.77 5.28 -7.61
CA THR A 317 35.18 5.34 -7.19
C THR A 317 36.06 5.32 -8.44
N PRO A 318 36.67 6.46 -8.86
CA PRO A 318 37.61 6.47 -9.97
C PRO A 318 38.89 5.70 -9.58
N SER A 319 39.37 4.87 -10.47
CA SER A 319 40.65 4.11 -10.38
C SER A 319 41.84 5.05 -10.29
#